data_c13ae7b7f5eb5beb5a7ba62271962b83
#
_entry.id   c13ae7b7f5eb5beb5a7ba62271962b83
#
_cell.length_a   1.000
_cell.length_b   1.000
_cell.length_c   1.000
_cell.angle_alpha   90.00
_cell.angle_beta   90.00
_cell.angle_gamma   90.00
#
_symmetry.space_group_name_H-M   'P 1'
#
loop_
_entity.id
_entity.type
_entity.pdbx_description
1 polymer ?
#
loop_
_entity_poly.entity_id
_entity_poly.type
_entity_poly.pdbx_seq_one_letter_code
_entity_poly.pdbx_strand_id
1 'polypeptide(L)'
;MSVFHDDHLTFLPKKARAKAVALDEQRSAAAAAMKAANADLEDAYMRRDRVEAADRTAGQTVRPGVEKMPLDDLKRRLAENDDAVTPAVAKITVEIEERIKPRLDRASEAFQAIAAVVDNAASWIGEAKRAGVKLTDAPTPAKPKSGEFLKEIDRVRNEIDEIEDALDRVEAAPCTLAEVRSAIIAEIDEIAERGRPNISYTNRAASPLRLDTALGFVNSPRGPRVAETIVWAMQDIIKERALSLVGDIEPDGALTEAQRDAEIDRLTAELLDANRREEAVITAAAAVGMSVPRRRDCDPRALLEIVETTPGWRSRFDVGLTDILAN
;
A
#
# COMPACT_ATOMS: atom_id res chain seq x y z
N MET A 1 0.49 17.88 -16.65
CA MET A 1 0.78 18.63 -15.41
C MET A 1 1.79 17.83 -14.62
N SER A 2 2.86 18.47 -14.12
CA SER A 2 3.85 17.83 -13.25
C SER A 2 3.20 17.46 -11.90
N VAL A 3 3.50 16.27 -11.38
CA VAL A 3 3.05 15.82 -10.05
C VAL A 3 3.95 16.42 -8.97
N PHE A 4 5.25 16.55 -9.28
CA PHE A 4 6.17 17.21 -8.37
C PHE A 4 6.04 18.74 -8.53
N HIS A 5 5.45 19.38 -7.54
CA HIS A 5 5.41 20.85 -7.45
C HIS A 5 6.83 21.40 -7.22
N ASP A 6 7.05 22.67 -7.59
CA ASP A 6 8.35 23.35 -7.39
C ASP A 6 8.84 23.25 -5.94
N ASP A 7 7.93 23.30 -5.00
CA ASP A 7 8.16 23.14 -3.57
C ASP A 7 8.70 21.76 -3.17
N HIS A 8 8.27 20.69 -3.85
CA HIS A 8 8.80 19.35 -3.66
C HIS A 8 10.21 19.25 -4.21
N LEU A 9 10.42 19.79 -5.41
CA LEU A 9 11.72 19.77 -6.07
C LEU A 9 12.79 20.56 -5.30
N THR A 10 12.40 21.72 -4.72
CA THR A 10 13.34 22.53 -3.90
C THR A 10 13.73 21.86 -2.59
N PHE A 11 12.86 21.02 -2.03
CA PHE A 11 13.10 20.27 -0.82
C PHE A 11 14.08 19.11 -1.01
N LEU A 12 14.14 18.54 -2.22
CA LEU A 12 14.99 17.39 -2.54
C LEU A 12 16.44 17.77 -2.74
N PRO A 13 17.40 16.88 -2.32
CA PRO A 13 18.79 16.95 -2.70
C PRO A 13 18.97 16.96 -4.24
N LYS A 14 20.13 17.41 -4.73
CA LYS A 14 20.35 17.65 -6.15
C LYS A 14 20.15 16.41 -7.03
N LYS A 15 20.65 15.25 -6.62
CA LYS A 15 20.51 14.00 -7.37
C LYS A 15 19.06 13.52 -7.38
N ALA A 16 18.42 13.50 -6.20
CA ALA A 16 17.03 13.11 -6.04
C ALA A 16 16.08 13.99 -6.88
N ARG A 17 16.35 15.32 -6.93
CA ARG A 17 15.60 16.26 -7.76
C ARG A 17 15.68 15.90 -9.25
N ALA A 18 16.88 15.64 -9.75
CA ALA A 18 17.07 15.24 -11.14
C ALA A 18 16.34 13.94 -11.47
N LYS A 19 16.35 12.98 -10.55
CA LYS A 19 15.64 11.72 -10.70
C LYS A 19 14.13 11.89 -10.66
N ALA A 20 13.59 12.72 -9.76
CA ALA A 20 12.16 13.05 -9.70
C ALA A 20 11.67 13.68 -11.01
N VAL A 21 12.43 14.61 -11.57
CA VAL A 21 12.11 15.21 -12.88
C VAL A 21 12.10 14.15 -13.99
N ALA A 22 13.10 13.28 -14.05
CA ALA A 22 13.15 12.20 -15.04
C ALA A 22 11.99 11.21 -14.91
N LEU A 23 11.54 10.91 -13.68
CA LEU A 23 10.35 10.07 -13.42
C LEU A 23 9.06 10.74 -13.91
N ASP A 24 8.89 12.06 -13.70
CA ASP A 24 7.73 12.79 -14.19
C ASP A 24 7.71 12.89 -15.71
N GLU A 25 8.87 13.02 -16.36
CA GLU A 25 9.01 12.91 -17.82
C GLU A 25 8.61 11.53 -18.34
N GLN A 26 9.05 10.44 -17.68
CA GLN A 26 8.65 9.06 -18.01
C GLN A 26 7.13 8.88 -17.87
N ARG A 27 6.53 9.39 -16.80
CA ARG A 27 5.07 9.36 -16.59
C ARG A 27 4.35 10.13 -17.70
N SER A 28 4.83 11.30 -18.06
CA SER A 28 4.26 12.12 -19.11
C SER A 28 4.34 11.43 -20.49
N ALA A 29 5.46 10.77 -20.78
CA ALA A 29 5.63 9.98 -22.01
C ALA A 29 4.68 8.77 -22.03
N ALA A 30 4.53 8.06 -20.93
CA ALA A 30 3.58 6.94 -20.82
C ALA A 30 2.12 7.40 -20.98
N ALA A 31 1.75 8.55 -20.39
CA ALA A 31 0.43 9.15 -20.57
C ALA A 31 0.16 9.52 -22.04
N ALA A 32 1.16 10.08 -22.73
CA ALA A 32 1.05 10.40 -24.16
C ALA A 32 0.89 9.13 -25.02
N ALA A 33 1.62 8.07 -24.72
CA ALA A 33 1.50 6.77 -25.39
C ALA A 33 0.12 6.14 -25.18
N MET A 34 -0.42 6.15 -23.96
CA MET A 34 -1.76 5.68 -23.65
C MET A 34 -2.82 6.48 -24.39
N LYS A 35 -2.71 7.83 -24.40
CA LYS A 35 -3.62 8.71 -25.13
C LYS A 35 -3.59 8.44 -26.63
N ALA A 36 -2.42 8.24 -27.23
CA ALA A 36 -2.28 7.90 -28.64
C ALA A 36 -2.93 6.53 -28.96
N ALA A 37 -2.71 5.53 -28.12
CA ALA A 37 -3.34 4.21 -28.29
C ALA A 37 -4.88 4.27 -28.17
N ASN A 38 -5.40 5.11 -27.29
CA ASN A 38 -6.84 5.34 -27.17
C ASN A 38 -7.41 6.03 -28.42
N ALA A 39 -6.71 7.03 -28.94
CA ALA A 39 -7.11 7.69 -30.20
C ALA A 39 -7.11 6.71 -31.39
N ASP A 40 -6.11 5.81 -31.48
CA ASP A 40 -6.09 4.74 -32.49
C ASP A 40 -7.32 3.82 -32.37
N LEU A 41 -7.78 3.53 -31.15
CA LEU A 41 -8.99 2.73 -30.90
C LEU A 41 -10.27 3.47 -31.33
N GLU A 42 -10.41 4.73 -30.97
CA GLU A 42 -11.53 5.57 -31.36
C GLU A 42 -11.61 5.69 -32.90
N ASP A 43 -10.48 5.92 -33.55
CA ASP A 43 -10.42 5.99 -35.02
C ASP A 43 -10.81 4.66 -35.68
N ALA A 44 -10.42 3.54 -35.09
CA ALA A 44 -10.79 2.22 -35.61
C ALA A 44 -12.30 1.96 -35.48
N TYR A 45 -12.91 2.35 -34.36
CA TYR A 45 -14.37 2.26 -34.19
C TYR A 45 -15.09 3.18 -35.19
N MET A 46 -14.62 4.40 -35.36
CA MET A 46 -15.20 5.34 -36.33
C MET A 46 -15.06 4.83 -37.78
N ARG A 47 -13.96 4.18 -38.14
CA ARG A 47 -13.80 3.53 -39.45
C ARG A 47 -14.77 2.38 -39.62
N ARG A 48 -14.98 1.54 -38.61
CA ARG A 48 -15.93 0.43 -38.61
C ARG A 48 -17.35 0.93 -38.84
N ASP A 49 -17.77 1.93 -38.05
CA ASP A 49 -19.13 2.50 -38.13
C ASP A 49 -19.42 3.14 -39.51
N ARG A 50 -18.41 3.79 -40.14
CA ARG A 50 -18.55 4.32 -41.50
C ARG A 50 -18.74 3.22 -42.53
N VAL A 51 -18.01 2.12 -42.42
CA VAL A 51 -18.16 0.96 -43.32
C VAL A 51 -19.53 0.34 -43.16
N GLU A 52 -19.99 0.11 -41.92
CA GLU A 52 -21.35 -0.39 -41.66
C GLU A 52 -22.44 0.52 -42.23
N ALA A 53 -22.30 1.84 -42.07
CA ALA A 53 -23.26 2.79 -42.60
C ALA A 53 -23.30 2.76 -44.15
N ALA A 54 -22.13 2.64 -44.80
CA ALA A 54 -22.03 2.52 -46.24
C ALA A 54 -22.67 1.24 -46.77
N ASP A 55 -22.44 0.11 -46.09
CA ASP A 55 -23.02 -1.21 -46.45
C ASP A 55 -24.55 -1.17 -46.32
N ARG A 56 -25.10 -0.57 -45.25
CA ARG A 56 -26.56 -0.36 -45.10
C ARG A 56 -27.17 0.47 -46.22
N THR A 57 -26.42 1.52 -46.64
CA THR A 57 -26.89 2.39 -47.73
C THR A 57 -26.82 1.70 -49.08
N ALA A 58 -25.89 0.77 -49.29
CA ALA A 58 -25.78 -0.06 -50.47
C ALA A 58 -26.78 -1.21 -50.55
N GLY A 59 -27.70 -1.34 -49.57
CA GLY A 59 -28.71 -2.42 -49.50
C GLY A 59 -28.16 -3.77 -49.09
N GLN A 60 -26.92 -3.83 -48.63
CA GLN A 60 -26.35 -5.04 -48.04
C GLN A 60 -26.96 -5.24 -46.63
N THR A 61 -27.38 -6.44 -46.35
CA THR A 61 -27.95 -6.78 -45.04
C THR A 61 -26.78 -6.86 -44.05
N VAL A 62 -26.47 -5.75 -43.37
CA VAL A 62 -25.55 -5.78 -42.21
C VAL A 62 -26.27 -6.56 -41.12
N ARG A 63 -25.85 -7.77 -40.84
CA ARG A 63 -26.43 -8.57 -39.75
C ARG A 63 -25.92 -8.04 -38.43
N PRO A 64 -26.80 -7.61 -37.51
CA PRO A 64 -26.38 -7.20 -36.17
C PRO A 64 -25.80 -8.41 -35.43
N GLY A 65 -24.63 -8.26 -34.80
CA GLY A 65 -24.06 -9.27 -33.94
C GLY A 65 -22.58 -9.63 -34.20
N VAL A 66 -21.96 -9.08 -35.24
CA VAL A 66 -20.50 -9.26 -35.48
C VAL A 66 -19.69 -8.75 -34.28
N GLU A 67 -20.14 -7.69 -33.61
CA GLU A 67 -19.49 -7.12 -32.43
C GLU A 67 -19.50 -8.04 -31.20
N LYS A 68 -20.46 -8.97 -31.11
CA LYS A 68 -20.64 -9.91 -29.99
C LYS A 68 -20.14 -11.31 -30.31
N MET A 69 -19.62 -11.51 -31.52
CA MET A 69 -19.14 -12.81 -31.95
C MET A 69 -17.75 -13.08 -31.35
N PRO A 70 -17.48 -14.28 -30.82
CA PRO A 70 -16.13 -14.67 -30.41
C PRO A 70 -15.14 -14.49 -31.56
N LEU A 71 -13.93 -14.01 -31.25
CA LEU A 71 -12.90 -13.66 -32.25
C LEU A 71 -12.55 -14.83 -33.18
N ASP A 72 -12.47 -16.03 -32.62
CA ASP A 72 -12.16 -17.25 -33.40
C ASP A 72 -13.27 -17.61 -34.39
N ASP A 73 -14.54 -17.44 -34.01
CA ASP A 73 -15.68 -17.63 -34.89
C ASP A 73 -15.71 -16.57 -36.01
N LEU A 74 -15.37 -15.33 -35.66
CA LEU A 74 -15.27 -14.23 -36.64
C LEU A 74 -14.17 -14.52 -37.67
N LYS A 75 -12.99 -14.97 -37.24
CA LYS A 75 -11.88 -15.34 -38.13
C LYS A 75 -12.23 -16.53 -39.02
N ARG A 76 -12.86 -17.55 -38.46
CA ARG A 76 -13.31 -18.73 -39.24
C ARG A 76 -14.27 -18.29 -40.32
N ARG A 77 -15.33 -17.55 -40.02
CA ARG A 77 -16.31 -17.08 -40.99
C ARG A 77 -15.70 -16.16 -42.04
N LEU A 78 -14.76 -15.31 -41.63
CA LEU A 78 -14.00 -14.49 -42.59
C LEU A 78 -13.17 -15.31 -43.55
N ALA A 79 -12.55 -16.40 -43.07
CA ALA A 79 -11.79 -17.34 -43.90
C ALA A 79 -12.67 -18.17 -44.83
N GLU A 80 -13.88 -18.50 -44.39
CA GLU A 80 -14.88 -19.25 -45.16
C GLU A 80 -15.65 -18.38 -46.17
N ASN A 81 -15.39 -17.05 -46.23
CA ASN A 81 -16.14 -16.05 -46.99
C ASN A 81 -17.66 -16.16 -46.76
N ASP A 82 -18.05 -16.35 -45.49
CA ASP A 82 -19.46 -16.46 -45.08
C ASP A 82 -20.18 -15.13 -45.33
N ASP A 83 -21.23 -15.13 -46.16
CA ASP A 83 -22.06 -13.97 -46.49
C ASP A 83 -22.78 -13.38 -45.26
N ALA A 84 -22.76 -14.06 -44.12
CA ALA A 84 -23.32 -13.58 -42.86
C ALA A 84 -22.48 -12.49 -42.20
N VAL A 85 -21.24 -12.27 -42.66
CA VAL A 85 -20.30 -11.28 -42.09
C VAL A 85 -19.80 -10.37 -43.21
N THR A 86 -19.98 -9.05 -43.04
CA THR A 86 -19.36 -8.08 -43.96
C THR A 86 -17.85 -8.14 -43.85
N PRO A 87 -17.10 -8.57 -44.89
CA PRO A 87 -15.65 -8.82 -44.77
C PRO A 87 -14.87 -7.58 -44.31
N ALA A 88 -15.30 -6.39 -44.68
CA ALA A 88 -14.62 -5.16 -44.30
C ALA A 88 -14.81 -4.84 -42.79
N VAL A 89 -16.01 -5.01 -42.27
CA VAL A 89 -16.32 -4.82 -40.83
C VAL A 89 -15.58 -5.87 -40.00
N ALA A 90 -15.58 -7.12 -40.44
CA ALA A 90 -14.90 -8.22 -39.77
C ALA A 90 -13.40 -8.00 -39.67
N LYS A 91 -12.75 -7.55 -40.75
CA LYS A 91 -11.31 -7.22 -40.77
C LYS A 91 -10.95 -6.11 -39.77
N ILE A 92 -11.77 -5.04 -39.70
CA ILE A 92 -11.53 -3.95 -38.74
C ILE A 92 -11.74 -4.45 -37.31
N THR A 93 -12.76 -5.28 -37.08
CA THR A 93 -13.02 -5.87 -35.75
C THR A 93 -11.84 -6.75 -35.29
N VAL A 94 -11.31 -7.61 -36.17
CA VAL A 94 -10.10 -8.40 -35.88
C VAL A 94 -8.89 -7.50 -35.59
N GLU A 95 -8.71 -6.42 -36.38
CA GLU A 95 -7.63 -5.45 -36.14
C GLU A 95 -7.76 -4.80 -34.74
N ILE A 96 -8.97 -4.44 -34.35
CA ILE A 96 -9.25 -3.85 -33.02
C ILE A 96 -8.86 -4.84 -31.91
N GLU A 97 -9.36 -6.07 -31.99
CA GLU A 97 -9.17 -7.07 -30.91
C GLU A 97 -7.72 -7.58 -30.80
N GLU A 98 -7.05 -7.80 -31.93
CA GLU A 98 -5.73 -8.40 -31.92
C GLU A 98 -4.56 -7.42 -31.82
N ARG A 99 -4.75 -6.20 -32.30
CA ARG A 99 -3.65 -5.25 -32.41
C ARG A 99 -3.85 -4.00 -31.59
N ILE A 100 -5.04 -3.40 -31.65
CA ILE A 100 -5.26 -2.08 -31.06
C ILE A 100 -5.52 -2.21 -29.55
N LYS A 101 -6.47 -3.03 -29.14
CA LYS A 101 -6.76 -3.24 -27.70
C LYS A 101 -5.54 -3.73 -26.90
N PRO A 102 -4.80 -4.77 -27.33
CA PRO A 102 -3.63 -5.19 -26.58
C PRO A 102 -2.51 -4.15 -26.51
N ARG A 103 -2.46 -3.22 -27.49
CA ARG A 103 -1.54 -2.08 -27.44
C ARG A 103 -2.00 -1.04 -26.43
N LEU A 104 -3.30 -0.75 -26.37
CA LEU A 104 -3.88 0.16 -25.37
C LEU A 104 -3.72 -0.41 -23.95
N ASP A 105 -4.00 -1.69 -23.77
CA ASP A 105 -3.87 -2.37 -22.48
C ASP A 105 -2.42 -2.25 -21.95
N ARG A 106 -1.43 -2.61 -22.78
CA ARG A 106 -0.01 -2.45 -22.43
C ARG A 106 0.39 -1.01 -22.12
N ALA A 107 -0.12 -0.03 -22.90
CA ALA A 107 0.17 1.39 -22.66
C ALA A 107 -0.50 1.88 -21.36
N SER A 108 -1.71 1.41 -21.08
CA SER A 108 -2.45 1.71 -19.84
C SER A 108 -1.74 1.11 -18.61
N GLU A 109 -1.32 -0.15 -18.67
CA GLU A 109 -0.56 -0.80 -17.60
C GLU A 109 0.76 -0.07 -17.33
N ALA A 110 1.50 0.27 -18.38
CA ALA A 110 2.75 1.02 -18.25
C ALA A 110 2.53 2.40 -17.61
N PHE A 111 1.48 3.12 -18.01
CA PHE A 111 1.12 4.39 -17.41
C PHE A 111 0.71 4.24 -15.94
N GLN A 112 -0.15 3.26 -15.61
CA GLN A 112 -0.59 3.03 -14.23
C GLN A 112 0.56 2.67 -13.31
N ALA A 113 1.50 1.83 -13.78
CA ALA A 113 2.67 1.45 -13.01
C ALA A 113 3.54 2.66 -12.66
N ILE A 114 3.92 3.48 -13.65
CA ILE A 114 4.77 4.66 -13.38
C ILE A 114 4.00 5.75 -12.63
N ALA A 115 2.70 5.93 -12.85
CA ALA A 115 1.89 6.90 -12.15
C ALA A 115 1.84 6.60 -10.66
N ALA A 116 1.57 5.33 -10.27
CA ALA A 116 1.54 4.91 -8.88
C ALA A 116 2.88 5.19 -8.16
N VAL A 117 4.01 4.87 -8.81
CA VAL A 117 5.35 5.13 -8.27
C VAL A 117 5.61 6.62 -8.06
N VAL A 118 5.25 7.46 -9.03
CA VAL A 118 5.44 8.92 -8.96
C VAL A 118 4.52 9.55 -7.91
N ASP A 119 3.26 9.12 -7.84
CA ASP A 119 2.28 9.64 -6.88
C ASP A 119 2.67 9.26 -5.44
N ASN A 120 3.16 8.04 -5.22
CA ASN A 120 3.69 7.61 -3.92
C ASN A 120 4.92 8.44 -3.51
N ALA A 121 5.84 8.69 -4.43
CA ALA A 121 7.01 9.50 -4.16
C ALA A 121 6.63 10.96 -3.83
N ALA A 122 5.69 11.54 -4.56
CA ALA A 122 5.23 12.91 -4.32
C ALA A 122 4.51 13.05 -2.97
N SER A 123 3.67 12.08 -2.61
CA SER A 123 3.00 12.02 -1.31
C SER A 123 4.00 11.94 -0.16
N TRP A 124 4.97 11.04 -0.27
CA TRP A 124 6.02 10.88 0.73
C TRP A 124 6.88 12.16 0.91
N ILE A 125 7.26 12.82 -0.22
CA ILE A 125 7.98 14.09 -0.16
C ILE A 125 7.16 15.16 0.58
N GLY A 126 5.86 15.21 0.31
CA GLY A 126 4.94 16.12 1.01
C GLY A 126 4.85 15.86 2.50
N GLU A 127 4.87 14.61 2.93
CA GLU A 127 4.90 14.21 4.35
C GLU A 127 6.23 14.57 5.00
N ALA A 128 7.36 14.18 4.40
CA ALA A 128 8.70 14.48 4.89
C ALA A 128 8.94 16.00 5.02
N LYS A 129 8.47 16.79 4.05
CA LYS A 129 8.54 18.24 4.10
C LYS A 129 7.72 18.84 5.24
N ARG A 130 6.49 18.36 5.44
CA ARG A 130 5.62 18.82 6.56
C ARG A 130 6.22 18.48 7.92
N ALA A 131 6.86 17.32 8.03
CA ALA A 131 7.57 16.90 9.23
C ALA A 131 8.93 17.60 9.44
N GLY A 132 9.40 18.39 8.48
CA GLY A 132 10.69 19.09 8.57
C GLY A 132 11.90 18.13 8.50
N VAL A 133 11.76 16.99 7.87
CA VAL A 133 12.81 15.97 7.73
C VAL A 133 13.95 16.53 6.89
N LYS A 134 15.19 16.27 7.31
CA LYS A 134 16.38 16.62 6.52
C LYS A 134 16.76 15.45 5.64
N LEU A 135 16.89 15.71 4.35
CA LEU A 135 17.24 14.70 3.33
C LEU A 135 18.65 14.92 2.80
N THR A 136 19.36 13.84 2.59
CA THR A 136 20.68 13.82 1.93
C THR A 136 20.69 12.78 0.83
N ASP A 137 21.60 12.93 -0.15
CA ASP A 137 21.78 11.90 -1.19
C ASP A 137 22.28 10.60 -0.55
N ALA A 138 21.68 9.47 -0.91
CA ALA A 138 22.15 8.17 -0.49
C ALA A 138 23.51 7.83 -1.12
N PRO A 139 24.32 6.99 -0.48
CA PRO A 139 25.52 6.45 -1.11
C PRO A 139 25.11 5.67 -2.38
N THR A 140 25.89 5.84 -3.44
CA THR A 140 25.61 5.15 -4.71
C THR A 140 25.78 3.63 -4.50
N PRO A 141 24.74 2.82 -4.71
CA PRO A 141 24.86 1.37 -4.57
C PRO A 141 25.90 0.80 -5.55
N ALA A 142 26.44 -0.36 -5.20
CA ALA A 142 27.38 -1.05 -6.08
C ALA A 142 26.72 -1.35 -7.42
N LYS A 143 27.42 -1.07 -8.54
CA LYS A 143 26.91 -1.36 -9.87
C LYS A 143 26.71 -2.86 -10.02
N PRO A 144 25.52 -3.32 -10.44
CA PRO A 144 25.29 -4.71 -10.72
C PRO A 144 26.23 -5.19 -11.85
N LYS A 145 26.62 -6.46 -11.80
CA LYS A 145 27.43 -7.08 -12.87
C LYS A 145 26.63 -7.05 -14.18
N SER A 146 27.24 -6.55 -15.24
CA SER A 146 26.59 -6.44 -16.54
C SER A 146 26.23 -7.81 -17.12
N GLY A 147 25.01 -7.94 -17.66
CA GLY A 147 24.57 -9.06 -18.51
C GLY A 147 23.40 -9.90 -18.04
N GLU A 148 23.06 -9.89 -16.74
CA GLU A 148 21.97 -10.73 -16.19
C GLU A 148 20.93 -9.91 -15.39
N PHE A 149 20.60 -8.69 -15.86
CA PHE A 149 19.72 -7.79 -15.13
C PHE A 149 18.38 -8.41 -14.73
N LEU A 150 17.71 -9.13 -15.62
CA LEU A 150 16.41 -9.74 -15.33
C LEU A 150 16.51 -10.77 -14.21
N LYS A 151 17.52 -11.65 -14.26
CA LYS A 151 17.72 -12.64 -13.21
C LYS A 151 18.04 -12.00 -11.85
N GLU A 152 18.84 -10.92 -11.87
CA GLU A 152 19.18 -10.19 -10.66
C GLU A 152 17.96 -9.47 -10.09
N ILE A 153 17.09 -8.89 -10.93
CA ILE A 153 15.83 -8.28 -10.50
C ILE A 153 14.92 -9.33 -9.88
N ASP A 154 14.74 -10.49 -10.54
CA ASP A 154 13.91 -11.57 -10.02
C ASP A 154 14.45 -12.06 -8.66
N ARG A 155 15.78 -12.18 -8.53
CA ARG A 155 16.40 -12.57 -7.25
C ARG A 155 16.13 -11.55 -6.15
N VAL A 156 16.29 -10.25 -6.43
CA VAL A 156 16.07 -9.20 -5.44
C VAL A 156 14.59 -9.08 -5.08
N ARG A 157 13.68 -9.26 -6.03
CA ARG A 157 12.23 -9.27 -5.76
C ARG A 157 11.82 -10.43 -4.87
N ASN A 158 12.32 -11.64 -5.15
CA ASN A 158 12.08 -12.77 -4.27
C ASN A 158 12.62 -12.52 -2.85
N GLU A 159 13.78 -11.86 -2.71
CA GLU A 159 14.32 -11.47 -1.40
C GLU A 159 13.42 -10.43 -0.70
N ILE A 160 12.85 -9.49 -1.44
CA ILE A 160 11.89 -8.51 -0.91
C ILE A 160 10.64 -9.23 -0.40
N ASP A 161 10.07 -10.12 -1.20
CA ASP A 161 8.89 -10.90 -0.83
C ASP A 161 9.16 -11.73 0.45
N GLU A 162 10.34 -12.35 0.57
CA GLU A 162 10.74 -13.10 1.77
C GLU A 162 10.84 -12.21 3.02
N ILE A 163 11.34 -10.97 2.87
CA ILE A 163 11.42 -10.00 3.97
C ILE A 163 10.03 -9.50 4.36
N GLU A 164 9.15 -9.20 3.39
CA GLU A 164 7.77 -8.80 3.63
C GLU A 164 6.99 -9.91 4.36
N ASP A 165 7.13 -11.17 3.93
CA ASP A 165 6.57 -12.34 4.64
C ASP A 165 7.14 -12.50 6.07
N ALA A 166 8.40 -12.11 6.30
CA ALA A 166 8.98 -12.13 7.62
C ALA A 166 8.45 -11.01 8.52
N LEU A 167 8.22 -9.81 7.98
CA LEU A 167 7.58 -8.70 8.67
C LEU A 167 6.16 -9.08 9.11
N ASP A 168 5.35 -9.62 8.21
CA ASP A 168 4.00 -10.08 8.51
C ASP A 168 3.98 -11.11 9.64
N ARG A 169 4.95 -12.04 9.64
CA ARG A 169 5.08 -13.04 10.71
C ARG A 169 5.45 -12.43 12.06
N VAL A 170 6.32 -11.41 12.08
CA VAL A 170 6.72 -10.72 13.30
C VAL A 170 5.56 -9.87 13.85
N GLU A 171 4.81 -9.19 13.00
CA GLU A 171 3.63 -8.41 13.38
C GLU A 171 2.52 -9.32 13.95
N ALA A 172 2.28 -10.47 13.32
CA ALA A 172 1.30 -11.45 13.76
C ALA A 172 1.76 -12.30 14.95
N ALA A 173 3.03 -12.18 15.38
CA ALA A 173 3.58 -12.98 16.48
C ALA A 173 2.79 -12.74 17.78
N PRO A 174 2.44 -13.80 18.54
CA PRO A 174 1.74 -13.65 19.81
C PRO A 174 2.62 -12.94 20.86
N CYS A 175 1.97 -12.27 21.81
CA CYS A 175 2.64 -11.73 22.99
C CYS A 175 3.11 -12.84 23.92
N THR A 176 4.15 -12.60 24.70
CA THR A 176 4.59 -13.52 25.75
C THR A 176 3.56 -13.62 26.88
N LEU A 177 3.49 -14.77 27.54
CA LEU A 177 2.60 -14.94 28.70
C LEU A 177 2.88 -13.91 29.80
N ALA A 178 4.14 -13.52 30.00
CA ALA A 178 4.54 -12.50 30.95
C ALA A 178 3.91 -11.14 30.63
N GLU A 179 3.93 -10.74 29.37
CA GLU A 179 3.29 -9.49 28.91
C GLU A 179 1.78 -9.54 29.02
N VAL A 180 1.16 -10.64 28.61
CA VAL A 180 -0.30 -10.84 28.75
C VAL A 180 -0.72 -10.74 30.23
N ARG A 181 0.01 -11.40 31.14
CA ARG A 181 -0.25 -11.32 32.57
C ARG A 181 -0.07 -9.90 33.11
N SER A 182 0.97 -9.20 32.68
CA SER A 182 1.22 -7.80 33.06
C SER A 182 0.13 -6.86 32.55
N ALA A 183 -0.31 -7.03 31.30
CA ALA A 183 -1.38 -6.26 30.71
C ALA A 183 -2.72 -6.45 31.47
N ILE A 184 -3.08 -7.69 31.81
CA ILE A 184 -4.27 -8.01 32.60
C ILE A 184 -4.21 -7.31 33.97
N ILE A 185 -3.06 -7.36 34.66
CA ILE A 185 -2.88 -6.71 35.95
C ILE A 185 -3.05 -5.20 35.79
N ALA A 186 -2.39 -4.60 34.80
CA ALA A 186 -2.45 -3.15 34.54
C ALA A 186 -3.88 -2.67 34.23
N GLU A 187 -4.63 -3.43 33.40
CA GLU A 187 -6.02 -3.12 33.07
C GLU A 187 -6.92 -3.16 34.30
N ILE A 188 -6.79 -4.19 35.14
CA ILE A 188 -7.55 -4.31 36.39
C ILE A 188 -7.20 -3.18 37.34
N ASP A 189 -5.91 -2.81 37.46
CA ASP A 189 -5.44 -1.72 38.31
C ASP A 189 -5.99 -0.37 37.84
N GLU A 190 -6.03 -0.11 36.54
CA GLU A 190 -6.60 1.11 35.97
C GLU A 190 -8.11 1.20 36.25
N ILE A 191 -8.86 0.11 36.06
CA ILE A 191 -10.30 0.08 36.36
C ILE A 191 -10.53 0.27 37.85
N ALA A 192 -9.75 -0.39 38.72
CA ALA A 192 -9.86 -0.25 40.17
C ALA A 192 -9.58 1.18 40.64
N GLU A 193 -8.55 1.85 40.10
CA GLU A 193 -8.25 3.24 40.47
C GLU A 193 -9.38 4.19 40.05
N ARG A 194 -10.02 3.96 38.91
CA ARG A 194 -11.22 4.74 38.53
C ARG A 194 -12.41 4.50 39.48
N GLY A 195 -12.52 3.31 40.02
CA GLY A 195 -13.59 2.90 40.95
C GLY A 195 -13.34 3.27 42.41
N ARG A 196 -12.13 3.71 42.75
CA ARG A 196 -11.71 4.05 44.11
C ARG A 196 -12.58 5.12 44.71
N PRO A 197 -13.22 4.88 45.88
CA PRO A 197 -14.01 5.90 46.58
C PRO A 197 -13.11 7.00 47.16
N ASN A 198 -13.58 8.25 47.07
CA ASN A 198 -12.89 9.36 47.71
C ASN A 198 -13.26 9.46 49.19
N ILE A 199 -12.25 9.54 50.05
CA ILE A 199 -12.46 9.79 51.48
C ILE A 199 -12.63 11.29 51.71
N SER A 200 -13.75 11.69 52.28
CA SER A 200 -13.99 13.09 52.66
C SER A 200 -13.63 13.31 54.13
N TYR A 201 -12.55 14.03 54.38
CA TYR A 201 -12.13 14.41 55.74
C TYR A 201 -12.84 15.63 56.30
N THR A 202 -13.53 16.40 55.44
CA THR A 202 -14.16 17.68 55.80
C THR A 202 -15.61 17.56 56.17
N ASN A 203 -16.23 16.39 55.93
CA ASN A 203 -17.65 16.20 56.18
C ASN A 203 -17.85 15.40 57.45
N ARG A 204 -18.52 15.99 58.46
CA ARG A 204 -19.02 15.26 59.65
C ARG A 204 -20.15 14.31 59.31
N ALA A 205 -20.42 14.06 58.04
CA ALA A 205 -21.50 13.25 57.54
C ALA A 205 -21.25 11.76 57.78
N ALA A 206 -22.32 11.02 57.79
CA ALA A 206 -22.38 9.58 58.13
C ALA A 206 -21.68 8.64 57.11
N SER A 207 -21.19 9.14 55.98
CA SER A 207 -20.54 8.29 54.96
C SER A 207 -19.22 8.90 54.45
N PRO A 208 -18.10 8.71 55.19
CA PRO A 208 -16.81 9.27 54.80
C PRO A 208 -16.26 8.69 53.50
N LEU A 209 -16.61 7.46 53.12
CA LEU A 209 -16.19 6.81 51.87
C LEU A 209 -17.10 7.14 50.67
N ARG A 210 -18.25 7.79 50.94
CA ARG A 210 -19.24 8.13 49.91
C ARG A 210 -19.57 6.95 48.96
N LEU A 211 -19.67 5.75 49.54
CA LEU A 211 -20.03 4.52 48.79
C LEU A 211 -21.42 4.60 48.18
N ASP A 212 -22.35 5.33 48.84
CA ASP A 212 -23.67 5.63 48.31
C ASP A 212 -23.62 6.33 46.94
N THR A 213 -22.68 7.25 46.76
CA THR A 213 -22.44 7.94 45.49
C THR A 213 -21.72 7.03 44.49
N ALA A 214 -20.71 6.28 44.93
CA ALA A 214 -19.96 5.39 44.07
C ALA A 214 -20.81 4.22 43.51
N LEU A 215 -21.72 3.69 44.36
CA LEU A 215 -22.66 2.63 44.00
C LEU A 215 -23.94 3.12 43.32
N GLY A 216 -24.10 4.42 43.11
CA GLY A 216 -25.24 5.00 42.38
C GLY A 216 -26.52 5.16 43.20
N PHE A 217 -26.46 5.05 44.54
CA PHE A 217 -27.59 5.31 45.41
C PHE A 217 -27.93 6.82 45.55
N VAL A 218 -26.95 7.68 45.21
CA VAL A 218 -27.07 9.12 45.17
C VAL A 218 -26.55 9.66 43.86
N ASN A 219 -27.23 10.62 43.25
CA ASN A 219 -26.81 11.22 41.99
C ASN A 219 -25.42 11.84 42.10
N SER A 220 -24.51 11.38 41.21
CA SER A 220 -23.17 11.95 41.03
C SER A 220 -23.10 12.70 39.70
N PRO A 221 -22.39 13.84 39.63
CA PRO A 221 -22.14 14.53 38.37
C PRO A 221 -21.41 13.65 37.33
N ARG A 222 -20.73 12.61 37.79
CA ARG A 222 -19.97 11.64 36.92
C ARG A 222 -20.74 10.33 36.67
N GLY A 223 -21.99 10.22 37.16
CA GLY A 223 -22.76 8.97 37.08
C GLY A 223 -22.30 7.88 38.07
N PRO A 224 -23.06 6.77 38.18
CA PRO A 224 -22.70 5.63 39.00
C PRO A 224 -21.48 4.87 38.40
N ARG A 225 -20.55 4.47 39.29
CA ARG A 225 -19.37 3.67 38.95
C ARG A 225 -19.40 2.30 39.61
N VAL A 226 -20.56 1.65 39.53
CA VAL A 226 -20.80 0.40 40.24
C VAL A 226 -19.78 -0.66 39.88
N ALA A 227 -19.55 -0.86 38.58
CA ALA A 227 -18.64 -1.89 38.08
C ALA A 227 -17.20 -1.61 38.54
N GLU A 228 -16.70 -0.40 38.35
CA GLU A 228 -15.36 0.00 38.75
C GLU A 228 -15.18 -0.07 40.27
N THR A 229 -16.21 0.30 41.05
CA THR A 229 -16.18 0.20 42.52
C THR A 229 -16.14 -1.26 43.01
N ILE A 230 -16.83 -2.18 42.33
CA ILE A 230 -16.73 -3.63 42.59
C ILE A 230 -15.32 -4.13 42.27
N VAL A 231 -14.77 -3.72 41.11
CA VAL A 231 -13.39 -4.09 40.72
C VAL A 231 -12.38 -3.57 41.75
N TRP A 232 -12.54 -2.34 42.24
CA TRP A 232 -11.70 -1.80 43.32
C TRP A 232 -11.82 -2.63 44.62
N ALA A 233 -13.03 -2.97 45.03
CA ALA A 233 -13.27 -3.69 46.28
C ALA A 233 -12.80 -5.16 46.24
N MET A 234 -12.79 -5.78 45.02
CA MET A 234 -12.47 -7.19 44.79
C MET A 234 -11.22 -7.40 43.96
N GLN A 235 -10.35 -6.39 43.87
CA GLN A 235 -9.22 -6.33 42.94
C GLN A 235 -8.36 -7.60 42.97
N ASP A 236 -7.96 -8.06 44.13
CA ASP A 236 -7.09 -9.24 44.24
C ASP A 236 -7.77 -10.52 43.75
N ILE A 237 -9.06 -10.69 44.06
CA ILE A 237 -9.84 -11.85 43.62
C ILE A 237 -10.00 -11.85 42.10
N ILE A 238 -10.26 -10.69 41.53
CA ILE A 238 -10.42 -10.50 40.07
C ILE A 238 -9.09 -10.79 39.38
N LYS A 239 -7.97 -10.27 39.89
CA LYS A 239 -6.63 -10.55 39.37
C LYS A 239 -6.32 -12.06 39.40
N GLU A 240 -6.53 -12.72 40.54
CA GLU A 240 -6.30 -14.15 40.67
C GLU A 240 -7.11 -14.94 39.63
N ARG A 241 -8.40 -14.61 39.50
CA ARG A 241 -9.29 -15.27 38.52
C ARG A 241 -8.90 -15.01 37.10
N ALA A 242 -8.61 -13.76 36.75
CA ALA A 242 -8.18 -13.41 35.41
C ALA A 242 -6.86 -14.07 35.02
N LEU A 243 -5.89 -14.07 35.93
CA LEU A 243 -4.61 -14.75 35.69
C LEU A 243 -4.75 -16.28 35.58
N SER A 244 -5.74 -16.88 36.24
CA SER A 244 -6.01 -18.33 36.14
C SER A 244 -6.56 -18.73 34.76
N LEU A 245 -7.02 -17.76 33.93
CA LEU A 245 -7.45 -18.00 32.55
C LEU A 245 -6.28 -18.01 31.58
N VAL A 246 -5.13 -17.44 31.97
CA VAL A 246 -3.93 -17.44 31.14
C VAL A 246 -3.26 -18.81 31.24
N GLY A 247 -3.04 -19.48 30.13
CA GLY A 247 -2.37 -20.76 30.06
C GLY A 247 -0.94 -20.72 30.64
N ASP A 248 -0.38 -21.91 30.83
CA ASP A 248 1.01 -22.05 31.30
C ASP A 248 2.02 -22.38 30.18
N ILE A 249 1.52 -22.57 28.95
CA ILE A 249 2.34 -22.91 27.79
C ILE A 249 2.53 -21.66 26.98
N GLU A 250 3.79 -21.23 26.84
CA GLU A 250 4.17 -20.11 25.96
C GLU A 250 3.75 -20.40 24.52
N PRO A 251 3.06 -19.48 23.83
CA PRO A 251 2.73 -19.66 22.43
C PRO A 251 3.99 -19.76 21.57
N ASP A 252 3.96 -20.63 20.55
CA ASP A 252 5.07 -20.76 19.62
C ASP A 252 5.30 -19.44 18.89
N GLY A 253 6.55 -19.00 18.83
CA GLY A 253 6.93 -17.73 18.19
C GLY A 253 6.56 -16.48 18.98
N ALA A 254 6.19 -16.61 20.26
CA ALA A 254 5.91 -15.45 21.10
C ALA A 254 7.10 -14.50 21.21
N LEU A 255 6.83 -13.21 21.02
CA LEU A 255 7.83 -12.16 21.11
C LEU A 255 7.41 -11.12 22.14
N THR A 256 8.37 -10.62 22.91
CA THR A 256 8.15 -9.41 23.70
C THR A 256 8.01 -8.19 22.79
N GLU A 257 7.34 -7.14 23.27
CA GLU A 257 7.21 -5.88 22.54
C GLU A 257 8.59 -5.36 22.06
N ALA A 258 9.57 -5.35 22.96
CA ALA A 258 10.92 -4.92 22.62
C ALA A 258 11.62 -5.81 21.57
N GLN A 259 11.38 -7.12 21.58
CA GLN A 259 11.91 -8.03 20.56
C GLN A 259 11.21 -7.82 19.21
N ARG A 260 9.90 -7.63 19.24
CA ARG A 260 9.10 -7.32 18.05
C ARG A 260 9.57 -6.02 17.39
N ASP A 261 9.69 -4.94 18.16
CA ASP A 261 10.17 -3.65 17.67
C ASP A 261 11.58 -3.76 17.08
N ALA A 262 12.49 -4.44 17.76
CA ALA A 262 13.86 -4.62 17.26
C ALA A 262 13.91 -5.42 15.95
N GLU A 263 13.06 -6.44 15.82
CA GLU A 263 13.01 -7.27 14.63
C GLU A 263 12.32 -6.53 13.45
N ILE A 264 11.26 -5.77 13.72
CA ILE A 264 10.63 -4.87 12.72
C ILE A 264 11.65 -3.85 12.23
N ASP A 265 12.38 -3.17 13.12
CA ASP A 265 13.38 -2.18 12.73
C ASP A 265 14.48 -2.81 11.87
N ARG A 266 14.94 -4.03 12.21
CA ARG A 266 15.92 -4.79 11.43
C ARG A 266 15.42 -5.13 10.04
N LEU A 267 14.23 -5.75 9.96
CA LEU A 267 13.63 -6.17 8.68
C LEU A 267 13.28 -4.98 7.79
N THR A 268 12.79 -3.88 8.36
CA THR A 268 12.53 -2.63 7.63
C THR A 268 13.81 -2.05 7.03
N ALA A 269 14.92 -2.09 7.76
CA ALA A 269 16.22 -1.66 7.23
C ALA A 269 16.70 -2.57 6.09
N GLU A 270 16.55 -3.89 6.22
CA GLU A 270 16.86 -4.87 5.17
C GLU A 270 16.00 -4.69 3.94
N LEU A 271 14.69 -4.46 4.11
CA LEU A 271 13.74 -4.17 3.03
C LEU A 271 14.14 -2.93 2.25
N LEU A 272 14.47 -1.83 2.94
CA LEU A 272 14.95 -0.61 2.29
C LEU A 272 16.23 -0.84 1.50
N ASP A 273 17.15 -1.65 2.01
CA ASP A 273 18.42 -1.97 1.33
C ASP A 273 18.17 -2.86 0.10
N ALA A 274 17.23 -3.81 0.17
CA ALA A 274 16.81 -4.62 -0.96
C ALA A 274 16.12 -3.75 -2.03
N ASN A 275 15.22 -2.83 -1.66
CA ASN A 275 14.62 -1.87 -2.58
C ASN A 275 15.67 -0.97 -3.28
N ARG A 276 16.70 -0.53 -2.57
CA ARG A 276 17.83 0.22 -3.16
C ARG A 276 18.60 -0.60 -4.17
N ARG A 277 18.81 -1.89 -3.91
CA ARG A 277 19.47 -2.82 -4.86
C ARG A 277 18.59 -3.03 -6.10
N GLU A 278 17.28 -3.21 -5.94
CA GLU A 278 16.35 -3.31 -7.07
C GLU A 278 16.45 -2.06 -7.97
N GLU A 279 16.34 -0.87 -7.39
CA GLU A 279 16.39 0.39 -8.15
C GLU A 279 17.74 0.60 -8.84
N ALA A 280 18.85 0.19 -8.22
CA ALA A 280 20.17 0.23 -8.86
C ALA A 280 20.24 -0.67 -10.08
N VAL A 281 19.66 -1.88 -10.03
CA VAL A 281 19.61 -2.81 -11.17
C VAL A 281 18.70 -2.25 -12.27
N ILE A 282 17.52 -1.71 -11.92
CA ILE A 282 16.59 -1.07 -12.88
C ILE A 282 17.28 0.12 -13.60
N THR A 283 17.98 0.97 -12.83
CA THR A 283 18.71 2.12 -13.39
C THR A 283 19.83 1.68 -14.31
N ALA A 284 20.58 0.62 -13.95
CA ALA A 284 21.64 0.05 -14.79
C ALA A 284 21.07 -0.61 -16.06
N ALA A 285 19.96 -1.32 -15.99
CA ALA A 285 19.26 -1.89 -17.13
C ALA A 285 18.77 -0.79 -18.10
N ALA A 286 18.20 0.29 -17.57
CA ALA A 286 17.78 1.45 -18.37
C ALA A 286 18.96 2.12 -19.11
N ALA A 287 20.14 2.20 -18.49
CA ALA A 287 21.34 2.76 -19.12
C ALA A 287 21.82 1.97 -20.35
N VAL A 288 21.47 0.69 -20.47
CA VAL A 288 21.75 -0.14 -21.66
C VAL A 288 20.53 -0.30 -22.58
N GLY A 289 19.48 0.52 -22.38
CA GLY A 289 18.27 0.51 -23.21
C GLY A 289 17.24 -0.58 -22.86
N MET A 290 17.42 -1.30 -21.75
CA MET A 290 16.46 -2.29 -21.26
C MET A 290 15.45 -1.63 -20.33
N SER A 291 14.15 -1.68 -20.69
CA SER A 291 13.08 -1.18 -19.84
C SER A 291 12.57 -2.27 -18.90
N VAL A 292 12.66 -2.02 -17.60
CA VAL A 292 12.11 -2.88 -16.56
C VAL A 292 11.10 -2.08 -15.74
N PRO A 293 9.86 -2.58 -15.60
CA PRO A 293 8.86 -1.89 -14.80
C PRO A 293 9.22 -1.93 -13.32
N ARG A 294 9.03 -0.80 -12.64
CA ARG A 294 9.15 -0.70 -11.18
C ARG A 294 7.92 -1.28 -10.49
N ARG A 295 8.11 -1.81 -9.31
CA ARG A 295 7.00 -2.21 -8.44
C ARG A 295 6.20 -0.97 -8.02
N ARG A 296 4.88 -1.12 -7.85
CA ARG A 296 3.99 0.00 -7.47
C ARG A 296 4.22 0.49 -6.04
N ASP A 297 4.66 -0.40 -5.19
CA ASP A 297 4.92 -0.25 -3.76
C ASP A 297 6.38 0.07 -3.42
N CYS A 298 7.21 0.35 -4.44
CA CYS A 298 8.61 0.64 -4.22
C CYS A 298 8.79 1.83 -3.26
N ASP A 299 9.75 1.69 -2.33
CA ASP A 299 10.03 2.72 -1.33
C ASP A 299 10.57 4.01 -1.99
N PRO A 300 9.93 5.17 -1.76
CA PRO A 300 10.37 6.45 -2.30
C PRO A 300 11.82 6.83 -1.96
N ARG A 301 12.33 6.39 -0.81
CA ARG A 301 13.72 6.62 -0.40
C ARG A 301 14.72 5.86 -1.28
N ALA A 302 14.37 4.63 -1.63
CA ALA A 302 15.15 3.83 -2.58
C ALA A 302 15.04 4.39 -3.99
N LEU A 303 13.82 4.70 -4.43
CA LEU A 303 13.53 5.28 -5.74
C LEU A 303 14.30 6.58 -5.98
N LEU A 304 14.31 7.49 -5.01
CA LEU A 304 14.94 8.81 -5.12
C LEU A 304 16.40 8.82 -4.68
N GLU A 305 16.93 7.68 -4.23
CA GLU A 305 18.32 7.55 -3.72
C GLU A 305 18.62 8.56 -2.60
N ILE A 306 17.78 8.60 -1.57
CA ILE A 306 17.92 9.53 -0.45
C ILE A 306 18.02 8.81 0.88
N VAL A 307 18.60 9.52 1.87
CA VAL A 307 18.66 9.12 3.27
C VAL A 307 18.09 10.25 4.12
N GLU A 308 17.27 9.87 5.07
CA GLU A 308 16.75 10.72 6.12
C GLU A 308 17.80 10.87 7.21
N THR A 309 18.03 12.11 7.65
CA THR A 309 19.01 12.39 8.71
C THR A 309 18.35 12.90 10.00
N THR A 310 17.02 12.94 10.04
CA THR A 310 16.26 13.38 11.21
C THR A 310 15.97 12.19 12.13
N PRO A 311 16.56 12.16 13.35
CA PRO A 311 16.32 11.05 14.29
C PRO A 311 14.84 10.97 14.69
N GLY A 312 14.32 9.74 14.79
CA GLY A 312 13.00 9.47 15.35
C GLY A 312 11.80 9.75 14.44
N TRP A 313 12.03 10.22 13.21
CA TRP A 313 10.96 10.29 12.24
C TRP A 313 10.76 8.90 11.60
N ARG A 314 9.53 8.42 11.64
CA ARG A 314 9.13 7.18 10.96
C ARG A 314 8.21 7.54 9.79
N SER A 315 8.52 7.00 8.64
CA SER A 315 7.71 7.08 7.44
C SER A 315 6.59 6.02 7.50
N ARG A 316 5.52 6.22 6.75
CA ARG A 316 4.52 5.18 6.52
C ARG A 316 5.08 3.90 5.87
N PHE A 317 6.27 3.97 5.31
CA PHE A 317 6.99 2.82 4.78
C PHE A 317 7.84 2.09 5.83
N ASP A 318 7.97 2.66 7.05
CA ASP A 318 8.63 2.03 8.20
C ASP A 318 7.64 1.31 9.12
N VAL A 319 6.34 1.54 8.92
CA VAL A 319 5.26 0.88 9.67
C VAL A 319 4.59 -0.09 8.70
N GLY A 320 4.47 -1.35 9.08
CA GLY A 320 3.81 -2.36 8.25
C GLY A 320 2.41 -1.91 7.81
N LEU A 321 1.93 -2.41 6.69
CA LEU A 321 0.69 -2.03 6.00
C LEU A 321 -0.59 -2.11 6.86
N THR A 322 -0.53 -2.67 8.07
CA THR A 322 -1.66 -2.88 8.96
C THR A 322 -2.23 -1.61 9.58
N ASP A 323 -1.45 -0.54 9.74
CA ASP A 323 -1.94 0.73 10.31
C ASP A 323 -2.72 1.62 9.33
N ILE A 324 -2.68 1.31 8.03
CA ILE A 324 -3.39 2.10 7.00
C ILE A 324 -4.88 1.76 6.92
N LEU A 325 -5.30 0.61 7.43
CA LEU A 325 -6.70 0.17 7.43
C LEU A 325 -7.45 0.46 8.75
N ALA A 326 -6.79 1.04 9.75
CA ALA A 326 -7.36 1.31 11.07
C ALA A 326 -7.78 2.77 11.30
N ASN A 327 -7.68 3.68 10.31
CA ASN A 327 -8.14 5.07 10.38
C ASN A 327 -9.21 5.39 9.33
#